data_fc0266917e7e75a3539781cf2da2c4e9
#
_entry.id   fc0266917e7e75a3539781cf2da2c4e9
#
_cell.length_a   1.000
_cell.length_b   1.000
_cell.length_c   1.000
_cell.angle_alpha   90.00
_cell.angle_beta   90.00
_cell.angle_gamma   90.00
#
_symmetry.space_group_name_H-M   'P 1'
#
loop_
_entity.id
_entity.type
_entity.pdbx_description
1 polymer ?
#
loop_
_entity_poly.entity_id
_entity_poly.type
_entity_poly.pdbx_seq_one_letter_code
_entity_poly.pdbx_strand_id
1 'polypeptide(L)'
;MFEFWRRRRLRRAFRGYLLELGPALISRYGLQDQFTVQQVLATIHDLRLDGRFAAYAVALYRREASSNCVALLRLDQALLDSLRADIAQYLFAGDSSYGVSDVLSRVRTSGWQGGPAPDWMANKHGRTSL
;
A
#
# COMPACT_ATOMS: atom_id res chain seq x y z
N MET A 1 23.57 -1.49 -3.85
CA MET A 1 23.49 -2.27 -2.61
C MET A 1 22.29 -1.89 -1.77
N PHE A 2 22.20 -0.62 -1.38
CA PHE A 2 21.05 -0.17 -0.63
C PHE A 2 19.74 -0.38 -1.36
N GLU A 3 19.72 -0.14 -2.66
CA GLU A 3 18.49 -0.24 -3.41
C GLU A 3 18.01 -1.68 -3.52
N PHE A 4 18.93 -2.63 -3.60
CA PHE A 4 18.56 -4.03 -3.60
C PHE A 4 17.83 -4.40 -2.29
N TRP A 5 18.39 -4.01 -1.15
CA TRP A 5 17.79 -4.29 0.14
C TRP A 5 16.47 -3.55 0.30
N ARG A 6 16.42 -2.30 -0.16
CA ARG A 6 15.20 -1.52 -0.09
C ARG A 6 14.08 -2.16 -0.89
N ARG A 7 14.38 -2.66 -2.09
CA ARG A 7 13.37 -3.32 -2.91
C ARG A 7 12.85 -4.58 -2.25
N ARG A 8 13.73 -5.36 -1.65
CA ARG A 8 13.31 -6.58 -0.97
C ARG A 8 12.40 -6.27 0.21
N ARG A 9 12.75 -5.25 0.97
CA ARG A 9 11.94 -4.84 2.10
C ARG A 9 10.59 -4.31 1.64
N LEU A 10 10.59 -3.51 0.59
CA LEU A 10 9.35 -2.97 0.04
C LEU A 10 8.43 -4.08 -0.45
N ARG A 11 8.97 -5.07 -1.16
CA ARG A 11 8.16 -6.20 -1.62
C ARG A 11 7.52 -6.93 -0.46
N ARG A 12 8.31 -7.20 0.57
CA ARG A 12 7.82 -7.91 1.73
C ARG A 12 6.75 -7.10 2.45
N ALA A 13 7.01 -5.82 2.63
CA ALA A 13 6.06 -4.94 3.29
C ALA A 13 4.76 -4.86 2.50
N PHE A 14 4.86 -4.66 1.20
CA PHE A 14 3.68 -4.53 0.33
C PHE A 14 2.85 -5.81 0.34
N ARG A 15 3.52 -6.95 0.33
CA ARG A 15 2.83 -8.24 0.45
C ARG A 15 2.04 -8.31 1.75
N GLY A 16 2.64 -7.90 2.86
CA GLY A 16 1.94 -7.86 4.14
C GLY A 16 0.75 -6.92 4.12
N TYR A 17 0.91 -5.77 3.47
CA TYR A 17 -0.18 -4.81 3.37
C TYR A 17 -1.35 -5.36 2.55
N LEU A 18 -1.07 -6.17 1.56
CA LEU A 18 -2.13 -6.78 0.74
C LEU A 18 -2.78 -7.97 1.44
N LEU A 19 -1.98 -8.87 1.99
CA LEU A 19 -2.49 -10.14 2.49
C LEU A 19 -2.96 -10.10 3.93
N GLU A 20 -2.37 -9.23 4.75
CA GLU A 20 -2.66 -9.20 6.18
C GLU A 20 -3.35 -7.93 6.62
N LEU A 21 -2.89 -6.78 6.14
CA LEU A 21 -3.41 -5.51 6.63
C LEU A 21 -4.85 -5.28 6.23
N GLY A 22 -5.18 -5.51 4.97
CA GLY A 22 -6.54 -5.26 4.47
C GLY A 22 -7.59 -6.04 5.24
N PRO A 23 -7.46 -7.37 5.33
CA PRO A 23 -8.41 -8.16 6.11
C PRO A 23 -8.50 -7.72 7.57
N ALA A 24 -7.37 -7.35 8.19
CA ALA A 24 -7.36 -6.91 9.58
C ALA A 24 -8.09 -5.58 9.75
N LEU A 25 -7.93 -4.66 8.80
CA LEU A 25 -8.64 -3.37 8.86
C LEU A 25 -10.15 -3.60 8.84
N ILE A 26 -10.61 -4.48 7.97
CA ILE A 26 -12.03 -4.79 7.90
C ILE A 26 -12.52 -5.48 9.16
N SER A 27 -11.74 -6.41 9.67
CA SER A 27 -12.11 -7.12 10.89
C SER A 27 -12.22 -6.18 12.08
N ARG A 28 -11.33 -5.18 12.15
CA ARG A 28 -11.30 -4.25 13.28
C ARG A 28 -12.31 -3.12 13.18
N TYR A 29 -12.48 -2.57 11.97
CA TYR A 29 -13.23 -1.33 11.78
C TYR A 29 -14.43 -1.47 10.85
N GLY A 30 -14.63 -2.64 10.27
CA GLY A 30 -15.69 -2.83 9.29
C GLY A 30 -15.28 -2.34 7.91
N LEU A 31 -16.06 -2.70 6.92
CA LEU A 31 -15.79 -2.28 5.54
C LEU A 31 -16.08 -0.79 5.41
N GLN A 32 -15.08 -0.04 5.03
CA GLN A 32 -15.16 1.41 4.84
C GLN A 32 -14.71 1.76 3.44
N ASP A 33 -15.21 2.87 2.91
CA ASP A 33 -14.79 3.36 1.61
C ASP A 33 -13.29 3.67 1.60
N GLN A 34 -12.81 4.25 2.69
CA GLN A 34 -11.39 4.42 2.93
C GLN A 34 -11.14 4.44 4.43
N PHE A 35 -9.94 4.00 4.82
CA PHE A 35 -9.56 3.99 6.23
C PHE A 35 -8.74 5.23 6.57
N THR A 36 -8.77 5.65 7.82
CA THR A 36 -7.96 6.80 8.23
C THR A 36 -6.50 6.39 8.33
N VAL A 37 -5.61 7.38 8.26
CA VAL A 37 -4.19 7.09 8.40
C VAL A 37 -3.89 6.49 9.77
N GLN A 38 -4.59 6.96 10.81
CA GLN A 38 -4.41 6.42 12.15
C GLN A 38 -4.83 4.96 12.24
N GLN A 39 -5.94 4.61 11.60
CA GLN A 39 -6.40 3.21 11.57
C GLN A 39 -5.38 2.32 10.88
N VAL A 40 -4.83 2.78 9.76
CA VAL A 40 -3.83 2.03 9.02
C VAL A 40 -2.57 1.85 9.86
N LEU A 41 -2.07 2.93 10.44
CA LEU A 41 -0.83 2.86 11.21
C LEU A 41 -0.97 2.01 12.47
N ALA A 42 -2.09 2.14 13.18
CA ALA A 42 -2.32 1.34 14.37
C ALA A 42 -2.37 -0.14 14.04
N THR A 43 -2.99 -0.49 12.92
CA THR A 43 -3.10 -1.90 12.53
C THR A 43 -1.75 -2.45 12.08
N ILE A 44 -0.97 -1.66 11.35
CA ILE A 44 0.40 -2.06 10.99
C ILE A 44 1.20 -2.36 12.26
N HIS A 45 1.11 -1.48 13.23
CA HIS A 45 1.82 -1.65 14.49
C HIS A 45 1.38 -2.92 15.21
N ASP A 46 0.08 -3.13 15.33
CA ASP A 46 -0.46 -4.26 16.08
C ASP A 46 -0.14 -5.61 15.41
N LEU A 47 -0.10 -5.63 14.09
CA LEU A 47 0.25 -6.84 13.34
C LEU A 47 1.76 -7.01 13.20
N ARG A 48 2.54 -6.05 13.68
CA ARG A 48 4.00 -6.05 13.58
C ARG A 48 4.48 -6.11 12.14
N LEU A 49 3.74 -5.43 11.25
CA LEU A 49 4.15 -5.29 9.87
C LEU A 49 5.19 -4.18 9.77
N ASP A 50 5.91 -4.16 8.66
CA ASP A 50 6.94 -3.17 8.43
C ASP A 50 6.30 -1.80 8.23
N GLY A 51 6.58 -0.86 9.11
CA GLY A 51 6.01 0.49 9.03
C GLY A 51 6.80 1.47 8.17
N ARG A 52 7.98 1.07 7.68
CA ARG A 52 8.83 1.98 6.92
C ARG A 52 8.21 2.41 5.60
N PHE A 53 7.32 1.61 5.06
CA PHE A 53 6.68 1.90 3.79
C PHE A 53 5.18 2.15 3.97
N ALA A 54 4.81 2.69 5.13
CA ALA A 54 3.40 2.90 5.47
C ALA A 54 2.66 3.78 4.47
N ALA A 55 3.36 4.65 3.74
CA ALA A 55 2.71 5.46 2.71
C ALA A 55 2.08 4.58 1.63
N TYR A 56 2.70 3.46 1.29
CA TYR A 56 2.09 2.51 0.35
C TYR A 56 0.84 1.87 0.94
N ALA A 57 0.87 1.56 2.23
CA ALA A 57 -0.30 0.99 2.90
C ALA A 57 -1.46 1.98 2.89
N VAL A 58 -1.18 3.25 3.17
CA VAL A 58 -2.21 4.28 3.12
C VAL A 58 -2.73 4.43 1.69
N ALA A 59 -1.85 4.39 0.70
CA ALA A 59 -2.26 4.52 -0.70
C ALA A 59 -3.15 3.35 -1.16
N LEU A 60 -2.97 2.17 -0.58
CA LEU A 60 -3.84 1.04 -0.89
C LEU A 60 -5.26 1.27 -0.37
N TYR A 61 -5.39 1.87 0.80
CA TYR A 61 -6.65 1.87 1.52
C TYR A 61 -7.23 3.26 1.75
N ARG A 62 -6.69 4.27 1.06
CA ARG A 62 -7.17 5.63 1.18
C ARG A 62 -6.90 6.42 -0.10
N ARG A 63 -7.87 7.26 -0.50
CA ARG A 63 -7.74 8.06 -1.72
C ARG A 63 -7.40 9.52 -1.45
N GLU A 64 -7.77 10.02 -0.29
CA GLU A 64 -7.65 11.45 0.02
C GLU A 64 -6.59 11.68 1.09
N ALA A 65 -5.69 12.61 0.84
CA ALA A 65 -4.70 12.98 1.83
C ALA A 65 -5.37 13.88 2.86
N SER A 66 -5.39 13.42 4.09
CA SER A 66 -5.87 14.24 5.20
C SER A 66 -4.71 15.00 5.80
N SER A 67 -5.00 15.95 6.69
CA SER A 67 -3.94 16.65 7.40
C SER A 67 -3.04 15.68 8.18
N ASN A 68 -3.61 14.58 8.67
CA ASN A 68 -2.81 13.58 9.38
C ASN A 68 -1.88 12.81 8.45
N CYS A 69 -2.26 12.62 7.18
CA CYS A 69 -1.35 12.02 6.21
C CYS A 69 -0.10 12.86 6.07
N VAL A 70 -0.27 14.17 5.95
CA VAL A 70 0.85 15.08 5.82
C VAL A 70 1.66 15.13 7.11
N ALA A 71 0.99 15.25 8.24
CA ALA A 71 1.66 15.38 9.53
C ALA A 71 2.45 14.14 9.90
N LEU A 72 1.90 12.96 9.67
CA LEU A 72 2.51 11.72 10.14
C LEU A 72 3.44 11.09 9.13
N LEU A 73 3.15 11.23 7.83
CA LEU A 73 3.89 10.54 6.79
C LEU A 73 4.43 11.46 5.71
N ARG A 74 4.21 12.76 5.83
CA ARG A 74 4.55 13.73 4.79
C ARG A 74 3.93 13.35 3.45
N LEU A 75 2.75 12.79 3.51
CA LEU A 75 2.05 12.25 2.36
C LEU A 75 0.98 13.24 1.94
N ASP A 76 1.34 14.16 1.05
CA ASP A 76 0.38 15.10 0.51
C ASP A 76 -0.42 14.45 -0.63
N GLN A 77 -1.39 15.17 -1.16
CA GLN A 77 -2.27 14.60 -2.17
C GLN A 77 -1.52 14.23 -3.45
N ALA A 78 -0.55 15.04 -3.84
CA ALA A 78 0.21 14.74 -5.05
C ALA A 78 1.00 13.44 -4.92
N LEU A 79 1.65 13.24 -3.78
CA LEU A 79 2.39 12.01 -3.56
C LEU A 79 1.44 10.81 -3.42
N LEU A 80 0.34 11.00 -2.71
CA LEU A 80 -0.65 9.93 -2.58
C LEU A 80 -1.19 9.52 -3.95
N ASP A 81 -1.52 10.48 -4.79
CA ASP A 81 -2.00 10.19 -6.14
C ASP A 81 -0.94 9.43 -6.95
N SER A 82 0.31 9.82 -6.81
CA SER A 82 1.42 9.16 -7.51
C SER A 82 1.56 7.70 -7.07
N LEU A 83 1.49 7.46 -5.77
CA LEU A 83 1.59 6.09 -5.26
C LEU A 83 0.38 5.27 -5.71
N ARG A 84 -0.81 5.85 -5.69
CA ARG A 84 -2.01 5.15 -6.15
C ARG A 84 -1.93 4.83 -7.63
N ALA A 85 -1.36 5.72 -8.44
CA ALA A 85 -1.19 5.45 -9.86
C ALA A 85 -0.26 4.26 -10.10
N ASP A 86 0.82 4.18 -9.33
CA ASP A 86 1.74 3.05 -9.45
C ASP A 86 1.09 1.74 -9.02
N ILE A 87 0.35 1.77 -7.93
CA ILE A 87 -0.38 0.60 -7.47
C ILE A 87 -1.41 0.16 -8.51
N ALA A 88 -2.10 1.14 -9.10
CA ALA A 88 -3.11 0.86 -10.11
C ALA A 88 -2.51 0.18 -11.34
N GLN A 89 -1.31 0.59 -11.75
CA GLN A 89 -0.64 -0.05 -12.86
C GLN A 89 -0.39 -1.52 -12.57
N TYR A 90 -0.08 -1.84 -11.33
CA TYR A 90 0.21 -3.21 -10.96
C TYR A 90 -1.06 -4.05 -10.79
N LEU A 91 -2.07 -3.51 -10.12
CA LEU A 91 -3.23 -4.30 -9.71
C LEU A 91 -4.48 -4.04 -10.55
N PHE A 92 -4.62 -2.88 -11.16
CA PHE A 92 -5.89 -2.45 -11.74
C PHE A 92 -5.77 -1.89 -13.16
N ALA A 93 -4.75 -2.33 -13.88
CA ALA A 93 -4.54 -1.93 -15.27
C ALA A 93 -4.54 -0.40 -15.47
N GLY A 94 -4.05 0.31 -14.48
CA GLY A 94 -3.92 1.76 -14.55
C GLY A 94 -5.09 2.56 -14.01
N ASP A 95 -6.15 1.89 -13.55
CA ASP A 95 -7.32 2.58 -13.01
C ASP A 95 -7.10 2.94 -11.55
N SER A 96 -6.71 4.19 -11.30
CA SER A 96 -6.39 4.65 -9.96
C SER A 96 -7.63 5.02 -9.14
N SER A 97 -8.82 4.81 -9.67
CA SER A 97 -10.05 5.06 -8.89
C SER A 97 -10.42 3.89 -7.97
N TYR A 98 -9.59 2.87 -7.90
CA TYR A 98 -9.85 1.70 -7.06
C TYR A 98 -10.08 2.11 -5.60
N GLY A 99 -10.85 1.30 -4.88
CA GLY A 99 -11.10 1.49 -3.46
C GLY A 99 -10.73 0.26 -2.67
N VAL A 100 -11.07 0.27 -1.39
CA VAL A 100 -10.75 -0.81 -0.46
C VAL A 100 -11.29 -2.15 -0.97
N SER A 101 -12.55 -2.18 -1.38
CA SER A 101 -13.18 -3.42 -1.85
C SER A 101 -12.45 -3.97 -3.07
N ASP A 102 -11.99 -3.09 -3.94
CA ASP A 102 -11.29 -3.52 -5.16
C ASP A 102 -9.96 -4.17 -4.80
N VAL A 103 -9.24 -3.62 -3.83
CA VAL A 103 -7.97 -4.20 -3.40
C VAL A 103 -8.19 -5.61 -2.85
N LEU A 104 -9.15 -5.75 -1.96
CA LEU A 104 -9.44 -7.05 -1.34
C LEU A 104 -9.88 -8.07 -2.36
N SER A 105 -10.76 -7.66 -3.27
CA SER A 105 -11.26 -8.53 -4.30
C SER A 105 -10.16 -8.97 -5.26
N ARG A 106 -9.30 -8.03 -5.64
CA ARG A 106 -8.21 -8.33 -6.57
C ARG A 106 -7.24 -9.34 -6.00
N VAL A 107 -6.85 -9.16 -4.75
CA VAL A 107 -5.91 -10.08 -4.11
C VAL A 107 -6.52 -11.48 -4.04
N ARG A 108 -7.78 -11.57 -3.64
CA ARG A 108 -8.45 -12.85 -3.51
C ARG A 108 -8.64 -13.54 -4.87
N THR A 109 -9.06 -12.77 -5.87
CA THR A 109 -9.38 -13.31 -7.17
C THR A 109 -8.14 -13.75 -7.93
N SER A 110 -7.07 -12.95 -7.86
CA SER A 110 -5.87 -13.25 -8.60
C SER A 110 -5.03 -14.34 -7.94
N GLY A 111 -5.33 -14.68 -6.69
CA GLY A 111 -4.53 -15.64 -5.96
C GLY A 111 -3.10 -15.18 -5.72
N TRP A 112 -2.91 -13.88 -5.65
CA TRP A 112 -1.57 -13.33 -5.45
C TRP A 112 -0.97 -13.85 -4.15
N GLN A 113 0.20 -14.43 -4.22
CA GLN A 113 0.84 -15.07 -3.08
C GLN A 113 2.19 -14.44 -2.75
N GLY A 114 2.40 -13.23 -3.21
CA GLY A 114 3.66 -12.58 -2.94
C GLY A 114 4.75 -12.99 -3.92
N GLY A 115 4.38 -13.20 -5.17
CA GLY A 115 5.33 -13.55 -6.20
C GLY A 115 6.33 -12.44 -6.47
N PRO A 116 7.03 -12.50 -7.59
CA PRO A 116 8.06 -11.50 -7.89
C PRO A 116 7.50 -10.09 -7.85
N ALA A 117 8.33 -9.16 -7.40
CA ALA A 117 7.90 -7.77 -7.36
C ALA A 117 7.65 -7.26 -8.76
N PRO A 118 6.66 -6.39 -8.92
CA PRO A 118 6.49 -5.75 -10.21
C PRO A 118 7.66 -4.82 -10.52
N ASP A 119 7.83 -4.52 -11.79
CA ASP A 119 8.95 -3.71 -12.24
C ASP A 119 8.96 -2.33 -11.60
N TRP A 120 7.80 -1.74 -11.36
CA TRP A 120 7.77 -0.41 -10.78
C TRP A 120 8.37 -0.36 -9.38
N MET A 121 8.26 -1.44 -8.62
CA MET A 121 8.92 -1.52 -7.33
C MET A 121 10.42 -1.54 -7.48
N ALA A 122 10.90 -2.19 -8.53
CA ALA A 122 12.33 -2.31 -8.75
C ALA A 122 12.91 -1.00 -9.28
N ASN A 123 12.19 -0.33 -10.16
CA ASN A 123 12.76 0.75 -10.95
C ASN A 123 12.29 2.14 -10.55
N LYS A 124 11.22 2.25 -9.80
CA LYS A 124 10.64 3.55 -9.55
C LYS A 124 10.75 3.97 -8.10
N HIS A 125 10.23 3.18 -7.22
CA HIS A 125 10.24 3.55 -5.81
C HIS A 125 11.33 2.83 -5.08
N GLY A 126 11.79 1.86 -5.72
CA GLY A 126 12.96 1.26 -5.28
C GLY A 126 14.09 1.96 -5.90
N ARG A 127 13.82 2.79 -6.72
CA ARG A 127 14.40 3.32 -7.40
C ARG A 127 15.16 3.18 -7.87
N THR A 128 15.40 2.90 -8.37
CA THR A 128 15.71 2.78 -8.92
C THR A 128 16.12 2.17 -9.63
N SER A 129 16.26 1.96 -9.96
CA SER A 129 16.50 1.43 -10.69
C SER A 129 17.17 0.54 -10.74
N LEU A 130 17.29 0.06 -10.86
CA LEU A 130 17.97 -0.69 -10.98
C LEU A 130 18.64 -0.87 -11.66
#